data_e1113190374d129ac1dabd8e8b92bc10
#
_entry.id   e1113190374d129ac1dabd8e8b92bc10
#
_cell.length_a   1.000
_cell.length_b   1.000
_cell.length_c   1.000
_cell.angle_alpha   90.00
_cell.angle_beta   90.00
_cell.angle_gamma   90.00
#
_symmetry.space_group_name_H-M   'P 1'
#
loop_
_entity.id
_entity.type
_entity.pdbx_description
1 polymer ?
#
loop_
_entity_poly.entity_id
_entity_poly.type
_entity_poly.pdbx_seq_one_letter_code
_entity_poly.pdbx_strand_id
1 'polypeptide(L)'
;MNEFLDSSVNPSARITLTELKNPLRRRIVLGSAVAALFPSVGVAAKASSPFTFDSVSLATAADTVVVPAGYRWSVVAAWGDPIDGKGKSISPDASDTALEQASQFGMHHDGCAYFPESGNAQRGLWVVNHEYTDDGLLHSGGMATWTAERVRKSQAAHGVTVAMIERQQDGSWKPIPSAQTRRITAYTPCMVSGHAAGHALLKTQADPTGTSILGTLNNCAHGVTPWGTYLTCEENFNGYFVKSGSVTREEKRVGLDSKGFGYRWHEYDERFDAGKHPNELNRFGWVVEINPHQSESNPIKRTALGRFKHEGAWVTLSRDKRAVVYMGDDQRSEYVYKYVSKNAWDAKKNPQGKGMLDDGTLYVARFDANGQGQWIALEHGKNGLTASNGFPDQGFILIHARLAADFVGATPMDRPEWVAVHPKNGDVYVTLTNNSDRGNRVPINAANPRELNLMGHIIRWTESRKDAASLTFKWEIFVLAGDPAAGDTKLQGNVRGDWFGSPDGLWFDKRGLLWTQTDVSTSTLGKNAYANMTNNCMFAADPATREFRRFLIGPKGCEITGVDLTPDYKTMFVNIQHPGESPSERADPQNTTAISSWPDADHFKRPRSATISIWRDDGKAIGS
;
A
#
# COMPACT_ATOMS: atom_id res chain seq x y z
N MET A 1 -2.86 11.96 -0.98
CA MET A 1 -4.06 12.85 -0.87
C MET A 1 -5.10 12.36 0.14
N ASN A 2 -5.58 11.12 0.02
CA ASN A 2 -6.65 10.58 0.87
C ASN A 2 -6.32 10.58 2.38
N GLU A 3 -5.07 10.47 2.77
CA GLU A 3 -4.62 10.49 4.16
C GLU A 3 -4.87 11.81 4.88
N PHE A 4 -4.83 12.93 4.15
CA PHE A 4 -5.14 14.26 4.72
C PHE A 4 -6.63 14.48 4.88
N LEU A 5 -7.45 13.76 4.14
CA LEU A 5 -8.91 13.78 4.26
C LEU A 5 -9.39 12.90 5.42
N ASP A 6 -8.68 11.80 5.70
CA ASP A 6 -8.98 10.94 6.85
C ASP A 6 -8.35 11.50 8.12
N SER A 7 -9.08 12.40 8.80
CA SER A 7 -8.71 12.90 10.12
C SER A 7 -8.96 11.89 11.25
N SER A 8 -9.44 10.68 10.93
CA SER A 8 -9.67 9.65 11.93
C SER A 8 -8.34 9.18 12.51
N VAL A 9 -8.28 9.07 13.83
CA VAL A 9 -7.15 8.51 14.56
C VAL A 9 -7.70 7.37 15.38
N ASN A 10 -6.98 6.26 15.45
CA ASN A 10 -7.37 5.14 16.29
C ASN A 10 -7.73 5.60 17.71
N PRO A 11 -9.02 5.58 18.11
CA PRO A 11 -9.44 6.12 19.41
C PRO A 11 -8.89 5.31 20.59
N SER A 12 -8.53 4.04 20.41
CA SER A 12 -7.93 3.21 21.45
C SER A 12 -6.49 3.61 21.77
N ALA A 13 -5.80 4.29 20.87
CA ALA A 13 -4.46 4.81 21.11
C ALA A 13 -4.44 6.10 21.95
N ARG A 14 -5.60 6.76 22.12
CA ARG A 14 -5.71 7.99 22.91
C ARG A 14 -5.75 7.70 24.41
N ILE A 15 -4.98 8.46 25.17
CA ILE A 15 -5.06 8.43 26.65
C ILE A 15 -6.38 9.08 27.07
N THR A 16 -7.24 8.35 27.77
CA THR A 16 -8.47 8.91 28.35
C THR A 16 -8.18 9.58 29.68
N LEU A 17 -8.98 10.60 30.04
CA LEU A 17 -8.89 11.26 31.37
C LEU A 17 -9.07 10.27 32.53
N THR A 18 -9.79 9.18 32.32
CA THR A 18 -10.01 8.11 33.30
C THR A 18 -8.73 7.28 33.51
N GLU A 19 -7.94 7.06 32.46
CA GLU A 19 -6.66 6.34 32.53
C GLU A 19 -5.59 7.14 33.24
N LEU A 20 -5.59 8.48 33.11
CA LEU A 20 -4.70 9.37 33.84
C LEU A 20 -4.97 9.40 35.36
N LYS A 21 -6.16 9.01 35.80
CA LYS A 21 -6.54 8.92 37.22
C LYS A 21 -6.18 7.58 37.84
N ASN A 22 -5.75 6.57 37.09
CA ASN A 22 -5.35 5.27 37.63
C ASN A 22 -3.87 5.28 38.08
N PRO A 23 -3.58 5.16 39.39
CA PRO A 23 -2.22 5.34 39.94
C PRO A 23 -1.22 4.28 39.47
N LEU A 24 -1.68 3.09 39.09
CA LEU A 24 -0.81 2.02 38.58
C LEU A 24 -0.32 2.30 37.15
N ARG A 25 -1.20 2.81 36.28
CA ARG A 25 -0.83 3.20 34.89
C ARG A 25 0.00 4.47 34.84
N ARG A 26 -0.22 5.41 35.77
CA ARG A 26 0.58 6.63 35.89
C ARG A 26 2.06 6.36 36.17
N ARG A 27 2.40 5.26 36.84
CA ARG A 27 3.80 4.83 37.05
C ARG A 27 4.45 4.25 35.79
N ILE A 28 3.68 3.67 34.89
CA ILE A 28 4.18 3.11 33.62
C ILE A 28 4.44 4.24 32.60
N VAL A 29 3.60 5.27 32.58
CA VAL A 29 3.73 6.40 31.64
C VAL A 29 4.86 7.38 32.04
N LEU A 30 5.15 7.52 33.34
CA LEU A 30 6.18 8.45 33.84
C LEU A 30 7.56 7.81 34.08
N GLY A 31 7.71 6.50 33.87
CA GLY A 31 8.90 5.73 34.26
C GLY A 31 9.88 5.35 33.14
N SER A 32 9.67 5.76 31.89
CA SER A 32 10.50 5.30 30.77
C SER A 32 11.13 6.45 29.97
N ALA A 33 11.93 7.28 30.65
CA ALA A 33 13.02 7.95 29.96
C ALA A 33 14.16 6.92 29.83
N VAL A 34 14.10 6.05 28.80
CA VAL A 34 15.19 5.16 28.45
C VAL A 34 16.23 5.98 27.70
N ALA A 35 17.33 6.31 28.37
CA ALA A 35 18.54 6.71 27.69
C ALA A 35 18.97 5.55 26.79
N ALA A 36 18.82 5.68 25.48
CA ALA A 36 19.34 4.75 24.52
C ALA A 36 20.87 4.77 24.58
N LEU A 37 21.45 3.79 25.25
CA LEU A 37 22.87 3.49 25.16
C LEU A 37 23.14 2.96 23.76
N PHE A 38 23.61 3.82 22.88
CA PHE A 38 24.18 3.42 21.60
C PHE A 38 25.54 2.76 21.86
N PRO A 39 25.77 1.50 21.48
CA PRO A 39 27.12 0.95 21.49
C PRO A 39 27.94 1.71 20.45
N SER A 40 29.09 2.26 20.86
CA SER A 40 30.08 2.82 19.97
C SER A 40 30.58 1.72 19.04
N VAL A 41 30.18 1.78 17.76
CA VAL A 41 30.63 0.85 16.74
C VAL A 41 32.08 1.18 16.42
N GLY A 42 32.98 0.26 16.74
CA GLY A 42 34.36 0.30 16.28
C GLY A 42 34.41 0.41 14.75
N VAL A 43 35.39 1.17 14.26
CA VAL A 43 35.64 1.39 12.83
C VAL A 43 35.94 0.03 12.16
N ALA A 44 34.88 -0.61 11.65
CA ALA A 44 35.04 -1.75 10.75
C ALA A 44 35.60 -1.25 9.41
N ALA A 45 36.53 -2.00 8.82
CA ALA A 45 37.05 -1.75 7.50
C ALA A 45 35.88 -1.45 6.52
N LYS A 46 36.03 -0.41 5.68
CA LYS A 46 35.05 -0.08 4.64
C LYS A 46 34.81 -1.31 3.78
N ALA A 47 33.72 -2.00 4.03
CA ALA A 47 33.16 -2.91 3.04
C ALA A 47 32.92 -2.08 1.78
N SER A 48 33.31 -2.56 0.62
CA SER A 48 33.00 -1.91 -0.66
C SER A 48 31.48 -1.82 -0.77
N SER A 49 30.98 -0.64 -1.12
CA SER A 49 29.54 -0.44 -1.35
C SER A 49 29.01 -1.50 -2.33
N PRO A 50 27.88 -2.15 -2.05
CA PRO A 50 27.30 -3.13 -2.97
C PRO A 50 26.74 -2.49 -4.25
N PHE A 51 26.68 -1.14 -4.29
CA PHE A 51 26.11 -0.39 -5.40
C PHE A 51 27.21 0.04 -6.37
N THR A 52 26.94 -0.13 -7.68
CA THR A 52 27.84 0.29 -8.77
C THR A 52 27.36 1.56 -9.48
N PHE A 53 26.21 2.12 -9.07
CA PHE A 53 25.69 3.37 -9.60
C PHE A 53 25.92 4.54 -8.64
N ASP A 54 26.03 5.74 -9.17
CA ASP A 54 26.10 6.98 -8.39
C ASP A 54 24.70 7.46 -8.02
N SER A 55 24.59 8.06 -6.83
CA SER A 55 23.31 8.63 -6.37
C SER A 55 22.79 9.71 -7.30
N VAL A 56 21.48 9.71 -7.53
CA VAL A 56 20.80 10.83 -8.17
C VAL A 56 20.76 12.02 -7.21
N SER A 57 21.18 13.21 -7.68
CA SER A 57 21.24 14.42 -6.85
C SER A 57 19.85 14.97 -6.54
N LEU A 58 19.58 15.35 -5.27
CA LEU A 58 18.35 16.04 -4.85
C LEU A 58 18.17 17.44 -5.46
N ALA A 59 19.22 18.05 -6.03
CA ALA A 59 19.14 19.39 -6.61
C ALA A 59 18.24 19.47 -7.87
N THR A 60 17.61 18.38 -8.24
CA THR A 60 16.77 18.28 -9.44
C THR A 60 15.30 18.52 -9.09
N ALA A 61 14.80 19.72 -9.31
CA ALA A 61 13.36 20.04 -9.25
C ALA A 61 12.68 19.86 -10.63
N ALA A 62 13.15 18.90 -11.44
CA ALA A 62 12.65 18.68 -12.79
C ALA A 62 11.28 18.00 -12.77
N ASP A 63 10.42 18.38 -13.74
CA ASP A 63 9.15 17.69 -13.98
C ASP A 63 9.38 16.47 -14.90
N THR A 64 10.19 15.55 -14.43
CA THR A 64 10.53 14.30 -15.14
C THR A 64 11.10 13.26 -14.19
N VAL A 65 11.16 12.02 -14.66
CA VAL A 65 11.90 10.95 -13.97
C VAL A 65 13.40 11.14 -14.21
N VAL A 66 14.18 11.08 -13.13
CA VAL A 66 15.65 11.12 -13.18
C VAL A 66 16.20 9.82 -12.58
N VAL A 67 17.07 9.13 -13.32
CA VAL A 67 17.76 7.89 -12.93
C VAL A 67 19.28 8.08 -13.01
N PRO A 68 20.11 7.18 -12.41
CA PRO A 68 21.57 7.31 -12.45
C PRO A 68 22.13 7.31 -13.88
N ALA A 69 23.33 7.87 -14.05
CA ALA A 69 24.05 7.82 -15.32
C ALA A 69 24.23 6.37 -15.81
N GLY A 70 24.01 6.13 -17.11
CA GLY A 70 24.05 4.80 -17.72
C GLY A 70 22.75 3.99 -17.56
N TYR A 71 21.71 4.59 -16.99
CA TYR A 71 20.34 4.03 -16.97
C TYR A 71 19.43 4.83 -17.91
N ARG A 72 18.45 4.14 -18.47
CA ARG A 72 17.36 4.73 -19.26
C ARG A 72 16.03 4.33 -18.69
N TRP A 73 15.01 5.09 -19.01
CA TRP A 73 13.64 4.77 -18.70
C TRP A 73 12.71 5.09 -19.88
N SER A 74 11.55 4.45 -19.91
CA SER A 74 10.45 4.78 -20.82
C SER A 74 9.11 4.44 -20.18
N VAL A 75 8.05 5.12 -20.62
CA VAL A 75 6.67 4.79 -20.24
C VAL A 75 6.28 3.45 -20.88
N VAL A 76 5.79 2.52 -20.05
CA VAL A 76 5.18 1.26 -20.50
C VAL A 76 3.72 1.49 -20.85
N ALA A 77 2.98 2.09 -19.94
CA ALA A 77 1.59 2.49 -20.10
C ALA A 77 1.24 3.59 -19.10
N ALA A 78 0.41 4.53 -19.51
CA ALA A 78 -0.11 5.60 -18.67
C ALA A 78 -1.64 5.50 -18.54
N TRP A 79 -2.22 6.17 -17.54
CA TRP A 79 -3.66 6.33 -17.45
C TRP A 79 -4.27 6.75 -18.78
N GLY A 80 -5.30 6.04 -19.22
CA GLY A 80 -5.99 6.30 -20.47
C GLY A 80 -5.36 5.67 -21.72
N ASP A 81 -4.21 4.99 -21.60
CA ASP A 81 -3.70 4.19 -22.71
C ASP A 81 -4.53 2.90 -22.85
N PRO A 82 -4.71 2.37 -24.09
CA PRO A 82 -5.45 1.12 -24.28
C PRO A 82 -4.71 -0.08 -23.67
N ILE A 83 -5.43 -0.93 -22.93
CA ILE A 83 -4.83 -2.07 -22.22
C ILE A 83 -4.27 -3.16 -23.14
N ASP A 84 -4.66 -3.17 -24.41
CA ASP A 84 -4.20 -4.10 -25.44
C ASP A 84 -3.17 -3.47 -26.40
N GLY A 85 -2.81 -2.23 -26.20
CA GLY A 85 -1.90 -1.46 -27.05
C GLY A 85 -2.44 -1.07 -28.42
N LYS A 86 -3.73 -1.33 -28.71
CA LYS A 86 -4.36 -1.05 -30.03
C LYS A 86 -5.64 -0.25 -29.99
N GLY A 87 -6.32 -0.22 -28.85
CA GLY A 87 -7.56 0.52 -28.66
C GLY A 87 -7.37 2.03 -28.72
N LYS A 88 -8.45 2.75 -28.43
CA LYS A 88 -8.43 4.22 -28.36
C LYS A 88 -7.73 4.69 -27.08
N SER A 89 -6.76 5.57 -27.20
CA SER A 89 -6.20 6.32 -26.07
C SER A 89 -7.18 7.39 -25.61
N ILE A 90 -7.02 7.82 -24.36
CA ILE A 90 -7.83 8.89 -23.77
C ILE A 90 -7.76 10.17 -24.59
N SER A 91 -8.88 10.89 -24.69
CA SER A 91 -8.95 12.19 -25.33
C SER A 91 -8.21 13.25 -24.50
N PRO A 92 -7.48 14.20 -25.12
CA PRO A 92 -6.69 15.20 -24.37
C PRO A 92 -7.50 16.05 -23.38
N ASP A 93 -8.80 16.22 -23.62
CA ASP A 93 -9.73 16.94 -22.73
C ASP A 93 -10.45 16.04 -21.74
N ALA A 94 -10.14 14.72 -21.72
CA ALA A 94 -10.79 13.70 -20.92
C ALA A 94 -12.32 13.63 -21.10
N SER A 95 -12.79 13.87 -22.32
CA SER A 95 -14.21 13.75 -22.69
C SER A 95 -14.68 12.30 -22.91
N ASP A 96 -13.77 11.31 -22.75
CA ASP A 96 -14.07 9.89 -22.89
C ASP A 96 -15.18 9.44 -21.95
N THR A 97 -15.94 8.45 -22.41
CA THR A 97 -17.03 7.83 -21.64
C THR A 97 -16.51 6.82 -20.63
N ALA A 98 -17.38 6.40 -19.72
CA ALA A 98 -17.11 5.31 -18.77
C ALA A 98 -16.78 3.99 -19.49
N LEU A 99 -17.43 3.72 -20.63
CA LEU A 99 -17.19 2.53 -21.44
C LEU A 99 -15.79 2.55 -22.07
N GLU A 100 -15.36 3.69 -22.59
CA GLU A 100 -14.01 3.86 -23.13
C GLU A 100 -12.97 3.71 -22.01
N GLN A 101 -13.17 4.36 -20.85
CA GLN A 101 -12.27 4.21 -19.68
C GLN A 101 -12.17 2.75 -19.20
N ALA A 102 -13.22 1.97 -19.31
CA ALA A 102 -13.21 0.54 -18.94
C ALA A 102 -12.31 -0.32 -19.85
N SER A 103 -11.87 0.18 -21.01
CA SER A 103 -10.91 -0.47 -21.92
C SER A 103 -9.50 0.16 -21.88
N GLN A 104 -9.28 1.12 -21.01
CA GLN A 104 -8.02 1.85 -20.83
C GLN A 104 -7.39 1.52 -19.47
N PHE A 105 -6.08 1.73 -19.32
CA PHE A 105 -5.45 1.75 -18.00
C PHE A 105 -6.14 2.77 -17.09
N GLY A 106 -6.32 2.40 -15.83
CA GLY A 106 -6.96 3.25 -14.82
C GLY A 106 -6.05 4.37 -14.34
N MET A 107 -6.57 5.19 -13.45
CA MET A 107 -5.86 6.33 -12.87
C MET A 107 -5.02 5.89 -11.66
N HIS A 108 -3.97 6.63 -11.33
CA HIS A 108 -3.10 6.44 -10.16
C HIS A 108 -2.57 5.00 -10.03
N HIS A 109 -1.59 4.68 -10.91
CA HIS A 109 -0.89 3.40 -10.90
C HIS A 109 -0.14 3.20 -9.59
N ASP A 110 -0.35 2.04 -8.93
CA ASP A 110 0.20 1.73 -7.62
C ASP A 110 0.82 0.32 -7.60
N GLY A 111 0.56 -0.51 -6.60
CA GLY A 111 1.08 -1.86 -6.48
C GLY A 111 1.05 -2.63 -7.80
N CYS A 112 2.09 -3.39 -8.08
CA CYS A 112 2.24 -4.06 -9.37
C CYS A 112 3.09 -5.32 -9.30
N ALA A 113 2.88 -6.23 -10.24
CA ALA A 113 3.72 -7.41 -10.39
C ALA A 113 3.85 -7.85 -11.85
N TYR A 114 5.02 -8.37 -12.19
CA TYR A 114 5.33 -8.96 -13.49
C TYR A 114 5.28 -10.49 -13.43
N PHE A 115 4.44 -11.10 -14.24
CA PHE A 115 4.33 -12.55 -14.38
C PHE A 115 4.90 -12.97 -15.74
N PRO A 116 6.17 -13.41 -15.80
CA PRO A 116 6.84 -13.74 -17.05
C PRO A 116 6.16 -14.93 -17.74
N GLU A 117 6.09 -14.88 -19.07
CA GLU A 117 5.73 -16.05 -19.86
C GLU A 117 6.81 -17.13 -19.71
N SER A 118 6.39 -18.40 -19.66
CA SER A 118 7.33 -19.50 -19.42
C SER A 118 8.51 -19.49 -20.38
N GLY A 119 9.73 -19.39 -19.84
CA GLY A 119 10.97 -19.35 -20.62
C GLY A 119 11.27 -18.02 -21.31
N ASN A 120 10.46 -16.98 -21.13
CA ASN A 120 10.65 -15.68 -21.78
C ASN A 120 10.63 -14.52 -20.75
N ALA A 121 11.78 -13.98 -20.42
CA ALA A 121 11.89 -12.83 -19.52
C ALA A 121 11.49 -11.49 -20.17
N GLN A 122 11.28 -11.45 -21.50
CA GLN A 122 10.99 -10.24 -22.27
C GLN A 122 9.51 -10.09 -22.62
N ARG A 123 8.66 -11.01 -22.15
CA ARG A 123 7.22 -10.99 -22.36
C ARG A 123 6.52 -11.60 -21.16
N GLY A 124 5.42 -11.00 -20.73
CA GLY A 124 4.65 -11.49 -19.58
C GLY A 124 3.45 -10.62 -19.26
N LEU A 125 2.65 -11.09 -18.31
CA LEU A 125 1.52 -10.32 -17.80
C LEU A 125 2.01 -9.29 -16.80
N TRP A 126 1.63 -8.04 -17.01
CA TRP A 126 1.77 -6.94 -16.09
C TRP A 126 0.45 -6.74 -15.37
N VAL A 127 0.48 -6.83 -14.06
CA VAL A 127 -0.68 -6.56 -13.19
C VAL A 127 -0.40 -5.29 -12.42
N VAL A 128 -1.29 -4.32 -12.51
CA VAL A 128 -1.11 -3.01 -11.87
C VAL A 128 -2.41 -2.52 -11.27
N ASN A 129 -2.32 -2.02 -10.05
CA ASN A 129 -3.41 -1.39 -9.31
C ASN A 129 -3.67 0.03 -9.83
N HIS A 130 -4.92 0.47 -9.68
CA HIS A 130 -5.40 1.83 -9.91
C HIS A 130 -6.15 2.26 -8.67
N GLU A 131 -5.46 2.98 -7.80
CA GLU A 131 -5.90 3.19 -6.42
C GLU A 131 -7.13 4.08 -6.35
N TYR A 132 -6.99 5.35 -6.74
CA TYR A 132 -8.06 6.34 -6.63
C TYR A 132 -8.13 7.24 -7.88
N THR A 133 -8.96 8.29 -7.86
CA THR A 133 -9.09 9.24 -8.97
C THR A 133 -9.00 10.68 -8.51
N ASP A 134 -8.32 11.53 -9.29
CA ASP A 134 -8.53 12.96 -9.28
C ASP A 134 -9.62 13.31 -10.30
N ASP A 135 -10.85 13.50 -9.83
CA ASP A 135 -12.00 13.82 -10.69
C ASP A 135 -11.90 15.22 -11.33
N GLY A 136 -10.97 16.06 -10.87
CA GLY A 136 -10.59 17.31 -11.54
C GLY A 136 -9.85 17.07 -12.86
N LEU A 137 -9.04 15.99 -12.91
CA LEU A 137 -8.33 15.56 -14.11
C LEU A 137 -9.14 14.57 -14.94
N LEU A 138 -9.88 13.65 -14.31
CA LEU A 138 -10.59 12.56 -14.98
C LEU A 138 -11.70 13.02 -15.89
N HIS A 139 -12.31 14.17 -15.61
CA HIS A 139 -13.47 14.69 -16.34
C HIS A 139 -13.18 16.01 -17.03
N SER A 140 -13.67 16.16 -18.26
CA SER A 140 -13.74 17.47 -18.91
C SER A 140 -14.58 18.44 -18.05
N GLY A 141 -13.95 19.55 -17.58
CA GLY A 141 -14.56 20.50 -16.66
C GLY A 141 -14.71 20.01 -15.21
N GLY A 142 -14.00 18.93 -14.81
CA GLY A 142 -13.97 18.42 -13.44
C GLY A 142 -15.34 18.01 -12.90
N MET A 143 -15.60 18.30 -11.63
CA MET A 143 -16.83 17.93 -10.93
C MET A 143 -17.95 18.99 -10.99
N ALA A 144 -17.80 20.05 -11.78
CA ALA A 144 -18.80 21.13 -11.86
C ALA A 144 -20.20 20.64 -12.33
N THR A 145 -20.21 19.67 -13.25
CA THR A 145 -21.43 18.96 -13.69
C THR A 145 -21.30 17.50 -13.28
N TRP A 146 -21.91 17.08 -12.18
CA TRP A 146 -21.84 15.70 -11.71
C TRP A 146 -23.02 14.89 -12.26
N THR A 147 -22.77 13.68 -12.79
CA THR A 147 -23.78 12.84 -13.45
C THR A 147 -23.50 11.36 -13.21
N ALA A 148 -24.49 10.49 -13.47
CA ALA A 148 -24.33 9.04 -13.39
C ALA A 148 -23.17 8.53 -14.29
N GLU A 149 -23.01 9.11 -15.48
CA GLU A 149 -21.91 8.76 -16.41
C GLU A 149 -20.54 9.09 -15.82
N ARG A 150 -20.39 10.22 -15.12
CA ARG A 150 -19.14 10.61 -14.47
C ARG A 150 -18.81 9.72 -13.28
N VAL A 151 -19.80 9.36 -12.47
CA VAL A 151 -19.64 8.35 -11.41
C VAL A 151 -19.18 7.01 -12.01
N ARG A 152 -19.81 6.56 -13.10
CA ARG A 152 -19.41 5.33 -13.80
C ARG A 152 -17.99 5.40 -14.35
N LYS A 153 -17.57 6.54 -14.91
CA LYS A 153 -16.20 6.75 -15.40
C LYS A 153 -15.19 6.73 -14.24
N SER A 154 -15.49 7.40 -13.12
CA SER A 154 -14.67 7.35 -11.92
C SER A 154 -14.52 5.90 -11.42
N GLN A 155 -15.61 5.15 -11.32
CA GLN A 155 -15.59 3.72 -10.95
C GLN A 155 -14.81 2.85 -11.95
N ALA A 156 -14.85 3.16 -13.26
CA ALA A 156 -14.11 2.46 -14.29
C ALA A 156 -12.59 2.76 -14.26
N ALA A 157 -12.20 3.92 -13.74
CA ALA A 157 -10.80 4.32 -13.61
C ALA A 157 -10.07 3.69 -12.42
N HIS A 158 -10.82 3.07 -11.48
CA HIS A 158 -10.29 2.32 -10.33
C HIS A 158 -9.99 0.86 -10.65
N GLY A 159 -9.38 0.18 -9.68
CA GLY A 159 -9.27 -1.27 -9.64
C GLY A 159 -7.93 -1.80 -10.15
N VAL A 160 -7.92 -2.79 -11.04
CA VAL A 160 -6.71 -3.48 -11.48
C VAL A 160 -6.73 -3.69 -13.00
N THR A 161 -5.58 -3.48 -13.65
CA THR A 161 -5.35 -3.92 -15.03
C THR A 161 -4.49 -5.18 -15.05
N VAL A 162 -4.87 -6.16 -15.83
CA VAL A 162 -4.00 -7.27 -16.27
C VAL A 162 -3.76 -7.06 -17.77
N ALA A 163 -2.51 -6.83 -18.17
CA ALA A 163 -2.15 -6.61 -19.57
C ALA A 163 -0.92 -7.44 -19.96
N MET A 164 -0.88 -7.97 -21.15
CA MET A 164 0.34 -8.56 -21.71
C MET A 164 1.26 -7.44 -22.16
N ILE A 165 2.51 -7.46 -21.69
CA ILE A 165 3.53 -6.50 -22.13
C ILE A 165 4.73 -7.23 -22.73
N GLU A 166 5.41 -6.56 -23.67
CA GLU A 166 6.57 -7.11 -24.37
C GLU A 166 7.65 -6.07 -24.56
N ARG A 167 8.90 -6.52 -24.39
CA ARG A 167 10.09 -5.69 -24.62
C ARG A 167 10.32 -5.46 -26.10
N GLN A 168 10.51 -4.20 -26.49
CA GLN A 168 10.78 -3.77 -27.86
C GLN A 168 12.30 -3.80 -28.15
N GLN A 169 12.66 -3.65 -29.42
CA GLN A 169 14.07 -3.68 -29.86
C GLN A 169 14.93 -2.55 -29.28
N ASP A 170 14.32 -1.39 -29.02
CA ASP A 170 14.96 -0.23 -28.39
C ASP A 170 15.12 -0.35 -26.85
N GLY A 171 14.62 -1.43 -26.27
CA GLY A 171 14.64 -1.71 -24.84
C GLY A 171 13.40 -1.23 -24.08
N SER A 172 12.54 -0.45 -24.69
CA SER A 172 11.24 -0.04 -24.11
C SER A 172 10.29 -1.24 -23.98
N TRP A 173 9.21 -1.06 -23.23
CA TRP A 173 8.16 -2.06 -23.07
C TRP A 173 6.81 -1.48 -23.48
N LYS A 174 5.94 -2.32 -24.06
CA LYS A 174 4.60 -1.88 -24.47
C LYS A 174 3.55 -2.96 -24.25
N PRO A 175 2.29 -2.58 -23.97
CA PRO A 175 1.16 -3.49 -24.01
C PRO A 175 0.97 -4.08 -25.42
N ILE A 176 0.61 -5.35 -25.46
CA ILE A 176 0.28 -6.07 -26.69
C ILE A 176 -1.02 -6.86 -26.53
N PRO A 177 -1.74 -7.19 -27.61
CA PRO A 177 -2.98 -7.96 -27.54
C PRO A 177 -2.77 -9.33 -26.91
N SER A 178 -3.67 -9.71 -26.00
CA SER A 178 -3.69 -11.03 -25.37
C SER A 178 -5.10 -11.39 -24.89
N ALA A 179 -5.43 -12.67 -24.88
CA ALA A 179 -6.67 -13.17 -24.31
C ALA A 179 -6.75 -13.05 -22.78
N GLN A 180 -5.61 -12.88 -22.12
CA GLN A 180 -5.56 -12.66 -20.67
C GLN A 180 -5.78 -11.20 -20.26
N THR A 181 -5.70 -10.26 -21.22
CA THR A 181 -5.86 -8.82 -20.96
C THR A 181 -7.27 -8.51 -20.48
N ARG A 182 -7.38 -7.84 -19.33
CA ARG A 182 -8.69 -7.44 -18.76
C ARG A 182 -8.56 -6.29 -17.75
N ARG A 183 -9.69 -5.61 -17.52
CA ARG A 183 -9.89 -4.67 -16.42
C ARG A 183 -10.74 -5.30 -15.33
N ILE A 184 -10.36 -5.05 -14.10
CA ILE A 184 -11.12 -5.30 -12.88
C ILE A 184 -11.38 -3.93 -12.25
N THR A 185 -12.64 -3.58 -12.01
CA THR A 185 -13.04 -2.22 -11.64
C THR A 185 -13.94 -2.21 -10.41
N ALA A 186 -14.39 -1.05 -9.97
CA ALA A 186 -15.41 -0.92 -8.92
C ALA A 186 -16.79 -1.50 -9.32
N TYR A 187 -16.88 -2.14 -10.50
CA TYR A 187 -18.09 -2.81 -11.01
C TYR A 187 -17.88 -4.27 -11.43
N THR A 188 -16.69 -4.82 -11.24
CA THR A 188 -16.42 -6.22 -11.53
C THR A 188 -16.94 -7.10 -10.40
N PRO A 189 -17.77 -8.13 -10.66
CA PRO A 189 -18.20 -9.05 -9.62
C PRO A 189 -17.02 -9.77 -8.97
N CYS A 190 -16.95 -9.74 -7.64
CA CYS A 190 -15.96 -10.42 -6.83
C CYS A 190 -16.65 -11.46 -5.94
N MET A 191 -16.10 -12.65 -5.87
CA MET A 191 -16.55 -13.67 -4.92
C MET A 191 -16.00 -13.37 -3.52
N VAL A 192 -16.65 -13.90 -2.49
CA VAL A 192 -16.20 -13.80 -1.09
C VAL A 192 -15.87 -15.20 -0.59
N SER A 193 -14.75 -15.35 0.10
CA SER A 193 -14.34 -16.63 0.70
C SER A 193 -13.80 -16.43 2.12
N GLY A 194 -13.61 -17.52 2.85
CA GLY A 194 -13.14 -17.52 4.24
C GLY A 194 -14.29 -17.40 5.24
N HIS A 195 -13.94 -17.26 6.53
CA HIS A 195 -14.89 -17.41 7.64
C HIS A 195 -15.98 -16.34 7.74
N ALA A 196 -15.81 -15.19 7.10
CA ALA A 196 -16.88 -14.17 7.06
C ALA A 196 -17.78 -14.29 5.81
N ALA A 197 -17.49 -15.18 4.86
CA ALA A 197 -18.36 -15.39 3.70
C ALA A 197 -19.78 -15.81 4.16
N GLY A 198 -20.78 -15.09 3.66
CA GLY A 198 -22.19 -15.32 4.03
C GLY A 198 -22.60 -14.80 5.42
N HIS A 199 -21.70 -14.15 6.16
CA HIS A 199 -22.03 -13.53 7.45
C HIS A 199 -23.12 -12.47 7.29
N ALA A 200 -24.00 -12.31 8.29
CA ALA A 200 -25.13 -11.38 8.25
C ALA A 200 -24.72 -9.94 7.90
N LEU A 201 -23.56 -9.49 8.38
CA LEU A 201 -23.02 -8.15 8.11
C LEU A 201 -22.47 -7.95 6.68
N LEU A 202 -22.40 -9.00 5.85
CA LEU A 202 -22.04 -8.92 4.43
C LEU A 202 -23.26 -9.06 3.50
N LYS A 203 -24.43 -9.37 4.04
CA LYS A 203 -25.68 -9.52 3.26
C LYS A 203 -26.30 -8.16 2.97
N THR A 204 -26.73 -8.00 1.73
CA THR A 204 -27.48 -6.81 1.27
C THR A 204 -28.74 -7.28 0.53
N GLN A 205 -29.63 -6.35 0.18
CA GLN A 205 -30.78 -6.66 -0.65
C GLN A 205 -30.36 -7.19 -2.04
N ALA A 206 -29.29 -6.64 -2.60
CA ALA A 206 -28.74 -7.07 -3.90
C ALA A 206 -27.99 -8.42 -3.82
N ASP A 207 -27.44 -8.76 -2.65
CA ASP A 207 -26.78 -10.04 -2.38
C ASP A 207 -27.23 -10.62 -1.03
N PRO A 208 -28.37 -11.30 -0.97
CA PRO A 208 -28.88 -11.93 0.25
C PRO A 208 -27.99 -13.08 0.77
N THR A 209 -27.10 -13.58 -0.07
CA THR A 209 -26.15 -14.65 0.33
C THR A 209 -24.94 -14.10 1.06
N GLY A 210 -24.52 -12.85 0.80
CA GLY A 210 -23.29 -12.24 1.34
C GLY A 210 -22.01 -12.88 0.80
N THR A 211 -22.04 -13.39 -0.43
CA THR A 211 -20.92 -14.13 -1.06
C THR A 211 -20.50 -13.57 -2.41
N SER A 212 -21.17 -12.52 -2.93
CA SER A 212 -20.86 -11.88 -4.20
C SER A 212 -20.90 -10.36 -4.07
N ILE A 213 -19.77 -9.71 -4.20
CA ILE A 213 -19.62 -8.26 -4.02
C ILE A 213 -19.35 -7.61 -5.38
N LEU A 214 -20.06 -6.54 -5.68
CA LEU A 214 -19.82 -5.78 -6.90
C LEU A 214 -18.68 -4.78 -6.68
N GLY A 215 -17.52 -5.10 -7.26
CA GLY A 215 -16.36 -4.22 -7.36
C GLY A 215 -15.26 -4.41 -6.33
N THR A 216 -14.12 -3.87 -6.68
CA THR A 216 -12.97 -3.56 -5.80
C THR A 216 -12.56 -2.12 -6.05
N LEU A 217 -12.04 -1.44 -5.04
CA LEU A 217 -11.72 -0.02 -5.09
C LEU A 217 -10.61 0.33 -4.10
N ASN A 218 -9.97 1.48 -4.32
CA ASN A 218 -8.82 1.96 -3.57
C ASN A 218 -7.76 0.86 -3.43
N ASN A 219 -7.36 0.34 -4.59
CA ASN A 219 -6.42 -0.76 -4.70
C ASN A 219 -5.00 -0.19 -4.66
N CYS A 220 -4.43 -0.16 -3.46
CA CYS A 220 -3.12 0.41 -3.16
C CYS A 220 -1.99 -0.61 -3.40
N ALA A 221 -1.31 -1.05 -2.38
CA ALA A 221 -0.21 -2.00 -2.49
C ALA A 221 -0.66 -3.43 -2.87
N HIS A 222 0.27 -4.37 -2.93
CA HIS A 222 0.00 -5.70 -3.46
C HIS A 222 0.74 -6.82 -2.73
N GLY A 223 0.51 -8.05 -3.20
CA GLY A 223 1.30 -9.23 -2.90
C GLY A 223 1.26 -10.22 -4.04
N VAL A 224 2.21 -11.15 -4.05
CA VAL A 224 2.26 -12.25 -5.00
C VAL A 224 2.33 -13.56 -4.24
N THR A 225 1.47 -14.51 -4.61
CA THR A 225 1.42 -15.81 -3.94
C THR A 225 2.43 -16.79 -4.54
N PRO A 226 2.90 -17.79 -3.78
CA PRO A 226 3.75 -18.84 -4.31
C PRO A 226 3.10 -19.71 -5.40
N TRP A 227 1.78 -19.66 -5.54
CA TRP A 227 1.00 -20.37 -6.58
C TRP A 227 0.66 -19.49 -7.77
N GLY A 228 1.26 -18.28 -7.87
CA GLY A 228 1.21 -17.43 -9.07
C GLY A 228 -0.04 -16.58 -9.21
N THR A 229 -0.74 -16.25 -8.12
CA THR A 229 -1.81 -15.25 -8.12
C THR A 229 -1.34 -13.91 -7.56
N TYR A 230 -2.04 -12.84 -7.95
CA TYR A 230 -1.85 -11.47 -7.49
C TYR A 230 -2.83 -11.16 -6.37
N LEU A 231 -2.36 -10.48 -5.34
CA LEU A 231 -3.19 -9.95 -4.26
C LEU A 231 -3.21 -8.43 -4.39
N THR A 232 -4.38 -7.83 -4.55
CA THR A 232 -4.57 -6.39 -4.46
C THR A 232 -5.20 -6.02 -3.13
N CYS A 233 -4.84 -4.89 -2.59
CA CYS A 233 -5.16 -4.46 -1.24
C CYS A 233 -6.13 -3.29 -1.28
N GLU A 234 -7.33 -3.43 -0.71
CA GLU A 234 -8.29 -2.33 -0.57
C GLU A 234 -7.91 -1.50 0.66
N GLU A 235 -7.48 -0.25 0.46
CA GLU A 235 -6.96 0.62 1.52
C GLU A 235 -8.02 1.63 1.98
N ASN A 236 -8.09 2.83 1.46
CA ASN A 236 -8.95 3.94 1.90
C ASN A 236 -10.43 3.80 1.47
N PHE A 237 -10.97 2.59 1.51
CA PHE A 237 -12.34 2.25 1.08
C PHE A 237 -13.45 3.08 1.74
N ASN A 238 -13.24 3.53 2.99
CA ASN A 238 -14.21 4.32 3.74
C ASN A 238 -14.51 5.67 3.09
N GLY A 239 -13.55 6.24 2.36
CA GLY A 239 -13.67 7.55 1.74
C GLY A 239 -14.71 7.65 0.62
N TYR A 240 -15.14 6.51 0.07
CA TYR A 240 -16.17 6.46 -0.98
C TYR A 240 -17.58 6.46 -0.42
N PHE A 241 -17.73 6.15 0.87
CA PHE A 241 -19.01 6.05 1.55
C PHE A 241 -19.35 7.33 2.32
N VAL A 242 -20.63 7.61 2.41
CA VAL A 242 -21.19 8.66 3.25
C VAL A 242 -22.28 8.09 4.13
N LYS A 243 -22.57 8.73 5.27
CA LYS A 243 -23.73 8.41 6.08
C LYS A 243 -24.31 9.66 6.72
N SER A 244 -25.54 9.97 6.37
CA SER A 244 -26.32 11.00 7.08
C SER A 244 -26.82 10.45 8.42
N GLY A 245 -26.72 11.24 9.49
CA GLY A 245 -27.16 10.87 10.83
C GLY A 245 -26.09 10.23 11.70
N SER A 246 -26.48 9.38 12.64
CA SER A 246 -25.57 8.78 13.61
C SER A 246 -24.75 7.63 13.01
N VAL A 247 -23.45 7.67 13.28
CA VAL A 247 -22.49 6.64 12.89
C VAL A 247 -22.30 5.69 14.07
N THR A 248 -22.33 4.38 13.86
CA THR A 248 -22.10 3.39 14.91
C THR A 248 -20.64 3.39 15.36
N ARG A 249 -20.33 2.69 16.46
CA ARG A 249 -18.95 2.50 16.93
C ARG A 249 -18.10 1.79 15.88
N GLU A 250 -18.63 0.75 15.25
CA GLU A 250 -17.98 -0.07 14.24
C GLU A 250 -17.68 0.73 12.97
N GLU A 251 -18.64 1.51 12.51
CA GLU A 251 -18.49 2.40 11.34
C GLU A 251 -17.49 3.52 11.60
N LYS A 252 -17.56 4.16 12.77
CA LYS A 252 -16.59 5.19 13.18
C LYS A 252 -15.18 4.63 13.28
N ARG A 253 -15.04 3.35 13.72
CA ARG A 253 -13.73 2.72 13.89
C ARG A 253 -12.99 2.52 12.56
N VAL A 254 -13.70 2.48 11.45
CA VAL A 254 -13.11 2.41 10.08
C VAL A 254 -13.13 3.76 9.35
N GLY A 255 -13.49 4.85 10.04
CA GLY A 255 -13.43 6.21 9.49
C GLY A 255 -14.64 6.63 8.67
N LEU A 256 -15.80 5.97 8.77
CA LEU A 256 -17.01 6.46 8.11
C LEU A 256 -17.49 7.76 8.75
N ASP A 257 -17.85 8.73 7.92
CA ASP A 257 -18.46 9.99 8.33
C ASP A 257 -19.57 10.44 7.36
N SER A 258 -20.02 11.69 7.48
CA SER A 258 -21.12 12.22 6.66
C SER A 258 -20.67 12.75 5.30
N LYS A 259 -19.37 12.85 5.02
CA LYS A 259 -18.83 13.52 3.82
C LYS A 259 -18.03 12.59 2.92
N GLY A 260 -17.41 11.54 3.48
CA GLY A 260 -16.39 10.75 2.78
C GLY A 260 -15.23 11.64 2.30
N PHE A 261 -14.55 11.20 1.26
CA PHE A 261 -13.43 11.95 0.65
C PHE A 261 -13.86 12.75 -0.61
N GLY A 262 -15.13 13.10 -0.72
CA GLY A 262 -15.63 13.97 -1.77
C GLY A 262 -15.83 13.31 -3.14
N TYR A 263 -15.80 11.99 -3.26
CA TYR A 263 -16.06 11.29 -4.52
C TYR A 263 -17.49 11.42 -5.02
N ARG A 264 -18.45 11.64 -4.12
CA ARG A 264 -19.86 11.88 -4.45
C ARG A 264 -20.54 10.75 -5.24
N TRP A 265 -20.03 9.51 -5.16
CA TRP A 265 -20.62 8.38 -5.85
C TRP A 265 -22.04 8.06 -5.38
N HIS A 266 -22.32 8.26 -4.10
CA HIS A 266 -23.63 8.05 -3.48
C HIS A 266 -24.78 8.84 -4.13
N GLU A 267 -24.47 9.91 -4.88
CA GLU A 267 -25.49 10.72 -5.56
C GLU A 267 -26.13 9.99 -6.75
N TYR A 268 -25.43 9.00 -7.34
CA TYR A 268 -25.89 8.24 -8.50
C TYR A 268 -25.72 6.73 -8.36
N ASP A 269 -25.03 6.25 -7.32
CA ASP A 269 -24.93 4.86 -6.93
C ASP A 269 -25.17 4.77 -5.42
N GLU A 270 -26.46 4.58 -5.06
CA GLU A 270 -26.88 4.69 -3.66
C GLU A 270 -26.29 3.64 -2.72
N ARG A 271 -25.67 2.56 -3.24
CA ARG A 271 -24.94 1.60 -2.40
C ARG A 271 -23.79 2.23 -1.60
N PHE A 272 -23.27 3.40 -2.03
CA PHE A 272 -22.27 4.19 -1.30
C PHE A 272 -22.88 5.14 -0.24
N ASP A 273 -24.19 5.10 -0.03
CA ASP A 273 -24.84 5.71 1.13
C ASP A 273 -25.09 4.63 2.21
N ALA A 274 -24.24 4.59 3.23
CA ALA A 274 -24.34 3.63 4.33
C ALA A 274 -25.60 3.82 5.20
N GLY A 275 -26.32 4.93 5.05
CA GLY A 275 -27.64 5.13 5.66
C GLY A 275 -28.73 4.31 4.96
N LYS A 276 -28.61 4.15 3.64
CA LYS A 276 -29.53 3.34 2.83
C LYS A 276 -29.10 1.87 2.74
N HIS A 277 -27.78 1.63 2.65
CA HIS A 277 -27.18 0.30 2.48
C HIS A 277 -26.13 0.02 3.59
N PRO A 278 -26.55 -0.21 4.85
CA PRO A 278 -25.65 -0.21 6.02
C PRO A 278 -24.57 -1.28 5.99
N ASN A 279 -24.77 -2.40 5.29
CA ASN A 279 -23.78 -3.47 5.20
C ASN A 279 -22.81 -3.31 4.02
N GLU A 280 -23.08 -2.40 3.07
CA GLU A 280 -22.24 -2.27 1.88
C GLU A 280 -20.80 -1.85 2.23
N LEU A 281 -20.61 -0.96 3.21
CA LEU A 281 -19.29 -0.57 3.71
C LEU A 281 -18.46 -1.79 4.19
N ASN A 282 -19.09 -2.80 4.79
CA ASN A 282 -18.40 -3.99 5.29
C ASN A 282 -17.88 -4.90 4.16
N ARG A 283 -18.29 -4.66 2.94
CA ARG A 283 -17.97 -5.46 1.74
C ARG A 283 -16.66 -5.02 1.11
N PHE A 284 -16.02 -3.96 1.63
CA PHE A 284 -14.75 -3.39 1.19
C PHE A 284 -13.75 -3.29 2.34
N GLY A 285 -12.45 -3.11 2.03
CA GLY A 285 -11.35 -3.16 2.97
C GLY A 285 -10.76 -4.57 3.12
N TRP A 286 -10.77 -5.34 2.04
CA TRP A 286 -10.27 -6.71 1.99
C TRP A 286 -9.05 -6.84 1.07
N VAL A 287 -8.26 -7.89 1.26
CA VAL A 287 -7.33 -8.36 0.23
C VAL A 287 -8.12 -9.14 -0.83
N VAL A 288 -7.89 -8.83 -2.10
CA VAL A 288 -8.57 -9.42 -3.24
C VAL A 288 -7.58 -10.23 -4.07
N GLU A 289 -7.79 -11.53 -4.19
CA GLU A 289 -6.95 -12.42 -4.99
C GLU A 289 -7.43 -12.48 -6.44
N ILE A 290 -6.50 -12.30 -7.36
CA ILE A 290 -6.71 -12.30 -8.81
C ILE A 290 -5.78 -13.34 -9.44
N ASN A 291 -6.32 -14.25 -10.27
CA ASN A 291 -5.50 -15.10 -11.12
C ASN A 291 -5.24 -14.39 -12.44
N PRO A 292 -4.02 -13.89 -12.71
CA PRO A 292 -3.73 -13.15 -13.93
C PRO A 292 -3.76 -14.01 -15.19
N HIS A 293 -3.61 -15.33 -15.03
CA HIS A 293 -3.59 -16.29 -16.14
C HIS A 293 -4.98 -16.78 -16.57
N GLN A 294 -6.04 -16.42 -15.84
CA GLN A 294 -7.41 -16.86 -16.08
C GLN A 294 -8.36 -15.66 -16.20
N SER A 295 -8.46 -15.09 -17.41
CA SER A 295 -9.23 -13.86 -17.66
C SER A 295 -10.70 -13.95 -17.26
N GLU A 296 -11.31 -15.14 -17.37
CA GLU A 296 -12.72 -15.38 -17.04
C GLU A 296 -12.97 -15.66 -15.55
N SER A 297 -11.90 -15.75 -14.72
CA SER A 297 -12.07 -15.99 -13.28
C SER A 297 -12.49 -14.72 -12.56
N ASN A 298 -13.46 -14.83 -11.64
CA ASN A 298 -13.81 -13.73 -10.75
C ASN A 298 -12.70 -13.50 -9.72
N PRO A 299 -12.38 -12.24 -9.37
CA PRO A 299 -11.57 -11.91 -8.21
C PRO A 299 -12.22 -12.43 -6.93
N ILE A 300 -11.41 -12.74 -5.90
CA ILE A 300 -11.90 -13.33 -4.65
C ILE A 300 -11.44 -12.47 -3.47
N LYS A 301 -12.40 -11.90 -2.73
CA LYS A 301 -12.13 -11.19 -1.46
C LYS A 301 -11.88 -12.21 -0.35
N ARG A 302 -10.66 -12.20 0.22
CA ARG A 302 -10.15 -13.19 1.17
C ARG A 302 -10.39 -12.76 2.62
N THR A 303 -11.57 -13.09 3.18
CA THR A 303 -11.99 -12.57 4.49
C THR A 303 -11.16 -13.08 5.67
N ALA A 304 -10.47 -14.21 5.54
CA ALA A 304 -9.58 -14.72 6.59
C ALA A 304 -8.36 -13.80 6.87
N LEU A 305 -8.05 -12.88 5.94
CA LEU A 305 -6.99 -11.88 6.11
C LEU A 305 -7.43 -10.65 6.93
N GLY A 306 -8.71 -10.59 7.35
CA GLY A 306 -9.28 -9.48 8.12
C GLY A 306 -9.66 -8.27 7.27
N ARG A 307 -10.48 -7.36 7.83
CA ARG A 307 -10.93 -6.13 7.19
C ARG A 307 -10.33 -4.91 7.87
N PHE A 308 -9.49 -4.17 7.16
CA PHE A 308 -8.87 -2.91 7.55
C PHE A 308 -8.35 -2.19 6.28
N LYS A 309 -7.64 -1.08 6.42
CA LYS A 309 -7.01 -0.38 5.30
C LYS A 309 -5.71 -1.08 4.91
N HIS A 310 -5.83 -2.06 4.02
CA HIS A 310 -4.71 -2.90 3.64
C HIS A 310 -3.67 -2.16 2.79
N GLU A 311 -2.48 -2.04 3.38
CA GLU A 311 -1.30 -1.52 2.71
C GLU A 311 -0.26 -2.63 2.54
N GLY A 312 -0.49 -3.45 1.53
CA GLY A 312 0.32 -4.60 1.20
C GLY A 312 -0.16 -5.93 1.81
N ALA A 313 0.19 -7.01 1.11
CA ALA A 313 -0.10 -8.38 1.52
C ALA A 313 1.07 -9.30 1.12
N TRP A 314 2.21 -9.14 1.79
CA TRP A 314 3.41 -9.92 1.46
C TRP A 314 3.27 -11.38 1.85
N VAL A 315 3.36 -12.29 0.87
CA VAL A 315 3.19 -13.73 1.08
C VAL A 315 4.53 -14.44 1.16
N THR A 316 4.69 -15.28 2.18
CA THR A 316 5.82 -16.21 2.31
C THR A 316 5.34 -17.57 2.80
N LEU A 317 6.24 -18.56 2.85
CA LEU A 317 5.94 -19.87 3.39
C LEU A 317 6.71 -20.09 4.70
N SER A 318 6.02 -20.66 5.69
CA SER A 318 6.67 -21.19 6.89
C SER A 318 7.53 -22.40 6.57
N ARG A 319 8.30 -22.89 7.57
CA ARG A 319 9.12 -24.10 7.41
C ARG A 319 8.30 -25.36 7.10
N ASP A 320 7.11 -25.44 7.67
CA ASP A 320 6.15 -26.52 7.41
C ASP A 320 5.24 -26.22 6.19
N LYS A 321 5.61 -25.22 5.35
CA LYS A 321 4.91 -24.85 4.11
C LYS A 321 3.52 -24.24 4.26
N ARG A 322 3.14 -23.76 5.44
CA ARG A 322 1.93 -22.95 5.58
C ARG A 322 2.14 -21.59 4.93
N ALA A 323 1.09 -21.07 4.29
CA ALA A 323 1.11 -19.71 3.79
C ALA A 323 1.08 -18.73 4.96
N VAL A 324 1.95 -17.72 4.90
CA VAL A 324 2.01 -16.61 5.85
C VAL A 324 1.90 -15.31 5.08
N VAL A 325 0.99 -14.43 5.49
CA VAL A 325 0.80 -13.12 4.88
C VAL A 325 1.04 -12.04 5.93
N TYR A 326 1.96 -11.13 5.67
CA TYR A 326 2.19 -9.94 6.49
C TYR A 326 1.52 -8.73 5.85
N MET A 327 0.88 -7.88 6.66
CA MET A 327 0.04 -6.77 6.19
C MET A 327 0.18 -5.56 7.10
N GLY A 328 0.24 -4.35 6.52
CA GLY A 328 0.08 -3.07 7.19
C GLY A 328 -1.37 -2.61 7.17
N ASP A 329 -1.78 -1.81 8.16
CA ASP A 329 -3.06 -1.11 8.21
C ASP A 329 -2.76 0.39 8.18
N ASP A 330 -2.83 1.01 6.99
CA ASP A 330 -2.41 2.38 6.82
C ASP A 330 -3.39 3.39 7.37
N GLN A 331 -3.17 3.70 8.61
CA GLN A 331 -3.73 4.85 9.30
C GLN A 331 -2.92 5.16 10.57
N ARG A 332 -2.90 6.41 10.99
CA ARG A 332 -2.22 6.81 12.23
C ARG A 332 -2.69 5.99 13.41
N SER A 333 -1.73 5.34 14.07
CA SER A 333 -1.96 4.52 15.27
C SER A 333 -2.73 3.22 15.02
N GLU A 334 -2.70 2.71 13.79
CA GLU A 334 -3.19 1.38 13.45
C GLU A 334 -2.09 0.32 13.55
N TYR A 335 -2.32 -0.88 13.06
CA TYR A 335 -1.62 -2.08 13.48
C TYR A 335 -0.92 -2.81 12.33
N VAL A 336 0.03 -3.67 12.70
CA VAL A 336 0.63 -4.66 11.79
C VAL A 336 -0.03 -6.00 12.04
N TYR A 337 -0.44 -6.69 10.97
CA TYR A 337 -1.12 -7.97 11.03
C TYR A 337 -0.32 -9.08 10.36
N LYS A 338 -0.62 -10.32 10.77
CA LYS A 338 -0.10 -11.54 10.15
C LYS A 338 -1.20 -12.59 10.04
N TYR A 339 -1.34 -13.19 8.87
CA TYR A 339 -2.16 -14.38 8.69
C TYR A 339 -1.27 -15.61 8.56
N VAL A 340 -1.72 -16.74 9.09
CA VAL A 340 -1.06 -18.05 8.92
C VAL A 340 -2.12 -19.07 8.54
N SER A 341 -1.95 -19.73 7.38
CA SER A 341 -2.87 -20.77 6.93
C SER A 341 -2.85 -21.99 7.87
N LYS A 342 -3.97 -22.66 7.99
CA LYS A 342 -4.11 -23.88 8.80
C LYS A 342 -3.34 -25.05 8.21
N ASN A 343 -3.42 -25.21 6.89
CA ASN A 343 -2.81 -26.31 6.17
C ASN A 343 -1.52 -25.89 5.47
N ALA A 344 -0.62 -26.84 5.26
CA ALA A 344 0.57 -26.67 4.42
C ALA A 344 0.19 -26.68 2.94
N TRP A 345 0.85 -25.82 2.15
CA TRP A 345 0.73 -25.83 0.70
C TRP A 345 1.61 -26.91 0.07
N ASP A 346 1.01 -27.73 -0.78
CA ASP A 346 1.68 -28.73 -1.61
C ASP A 346 1.47 -28.37 -3.09
N ALA A 347 2.49 -27.85 -3.74
CA ALA A 347 2.42 -27.41 -5.13
C ALA A 347 2.00 -28.52 -6.12
N LYS A 348 2.25 -29.80 -5.80
CA LYS A 348 1.85 -30.91 -6.66
C LYS A 348 0.37 -31.28 -6.52
N LYS A 349 -0.17 -31.20 -5.32
CA LYS A 349 -1.57 -31.57 -5.01
C LYS A 349 -2.50 -30.38 -5.11
N ASN A 350 -2.02 -29.18 -4.87
CA ASN A 350 -2.78 -27.94 -4.89
C ASN A 350 -2.01 -26.82 -5.62
N PRO A 351 -1.76 -26.97 -6.94
CA PRO A 351 -0.95 -26.01 -7.69
C PRO A 351 -1.54 -24.59 -7.74
N GLN A 352 -2.83 -24.45 -7.49
CA GLN A 352 -3.54 -23.16 -7.48
C GLN A 352 -3.69 -22.54 -6.08
N GLY A 353 -3.14 -23.16 -5.03
CA GLY A 353 -3.26 -22.66 -3.65
C GLY A 353 -4.69 -22.59 -3.11
N LYS A 354 -5.61 -23.39 -3.66
CA LYS A 354 -7.03 -23.36 -3.29
C LYS A 354 -7.20 -23.55 -1.78
N GLY A 355 -7.92 -22.65 -1.12
CA GLY A 355 -8.19 -22.66 0.31
C GLY A 355 -7.05 -22.16 1.20
N MET A 356 -5.87 -21.84 0.64
CA MET A 356 -4.70 -21.40 1.43
C MET A 356 -4.92 -20.05 2.13
N LEU A 357 -5.78 -19.19 1.59
CA LEU A 357 -6.13 -17.89 2.15
C LEU A 357 -7.56 -17.84 2.74
N ASP A 358 -8.18 -19.01 2.97
CA ASP A 358 -9.56 -19.11 3.47
C ASP A 358 -9.64 -19.67 4.89
N ASP A 359 -8.76 -20.64 5.23
CA ASP A 359 -8.75 -21.32 6.52
C ASP A 359 -7.38 -21.13 7.20
N GLY A 360 -7.36 -20.36 8.26
CA GLY A 360 -6.18 -20.02 9.03
C GLY A 360 -6.50 -19.04 10.15
N THR A 361 -5.47 -18.54 10.80
CA THR A 361 -5.59 -17.60 11.92
C THR A 361 -4.99 -16.24 11.55
N LEU A 362 -5.75 -15.18 11.78
CA LEU A 362 -5.28 -13.80 11.75
C LEU A 362 -4.68 -13.44 13.11
N TYR A 363 -3.55 -12.78 13.10
CA TYR A 363 -2.85 -12.27 14.28
C TYR A 363 -2.60 -10.77 14.14
N VAL A 364 -2.45 -10.09 15.27
CA VAL A 364 -1.99 -8.71 15.35
C VAL A 364 -0.71 -8.61 16.17
N ALA A 365 0.18 -7.69 15.81
CA ALA A 365 1.48 -7.55 16.45
C ALA A 365 1.41 -6.78 17.78
N ARG A 366 2.17 -7.24 18.78
CA ARG A 366 2.56 -6.47 19.95
C ARG A 366 4.08 -6.36 20.00
N PHE A 367 4.59 -5.13 20.02
CA PHE A 367 6.01 -4.78 20.12
C PHE A 367 6.31 -4.37 21.57
N ASP A 368 7.06 -5.21 22.30
CA ASP A 368 7.43 -4.94 23.68
C ASP A 368 8.72 -4.09 23.76
N ALA A 369 8.85 -3.24 24.77
CA ALA A 369 9.95 -2.28 24.90
C ALA A 369 11.36 -2.93 25.02
N ASN A 370 11.42 -4.21 25.32
CA ASN A 370 12.67 -4.97 25.43
C ASN A 370 13.18 -5.56 24.09
N GLY A 371 12.59 -5.15 22.95
CA GLY A 371 12.93 -5.68 21.64
C GLY A 371 12.35 -7.07 21.33
N GLN A 372 11.47 -7.59 22.19
CA GLN A 372 10.67 -8.78 21.89
C GLN A 372 9.33 -8.38 21.31
N GLY A 373 8.69 -9.30 20.61
CA GLY A 373 7.33 -9.10 20.13
C GLY A 373 6.56 -10.39 20.09
N GLN A 374 5.25 -10.28 19.99
CA GLN A 374 4.35 -11.43 19.90
C GLN A 374 3.21 -11.15 18.94
N TRP A 375 2.75 -12.25 18.34
CA TRP A 375 1.58 -12.32 17.50
C TRP A 375 0.38 -12.81 18.30
N ILE A 376 -0.59 -11.92 18.52
CA ILE A 376 -1.79 -12.21 19.32
C ILE A 376 -2.90 -12.65 18.37
N ALA A 377 -3.43 -13.85 18.58
CA ALA A 377 -4.47 -14.41 17.72
C ALA A 377 -5.79 -13.63 17.85
N LEU A 378 -6.37 -13.26 16.71
CA LEU A 378 -7.71 -12.71 16.58
C LEU A 378 -8.70 -13.85 16.26
N GLU A 379 -8.94 -14.72 17.24
CA GLU A 379 -9.73 -15.93 17.10
C GLU A 379 -10.83 -15.96 18.17
N HIS A 380 -12.05 -16.25 17.76
CA HIS A 380 -13.19 -16.35 18.67
C HIS A 380 -12.95 -17.40 19.76
N GLY A 381 -13.23 -17.01 21.00
CA GLY A 381 -12.96 -17.85 22.18
C GLY A 381 -11.55 -17.72 22.75
N LYS A 382 -10.61 -17.02 22.08
CA LYS A 382 -9.24 -16.79 22.55
C LYS A 382 -9.01 -15.31 22.93
N ASN A 383 -8.04 -15.07 23.82
CA ASN A 383 -7.61 -13.72 24.23
C ASN A 383 -8.75 -12.80 24.69
N GLY A 384 -9.85 -13.38 25.20
CA GLY A 384 -11.03 -12.62 25.60
C GLY A 384 -11.97 -12.22 24.46
N LEU A 385 -11.72 -12.60 23.21
CA LEU A 385 -12.60 -12.34 22.08
C LEU A 385 -13.79 -13.30 22.10
N THR A 386 -14.79 -13.00 22.95
CA THR A 386 -15.97 -13.83 23.21
C THR A 386 -17.25 -13.03 23.05
N ALA A 387 -18.37 -13.70 22.89
CA ALA A 387 -19.69 -13.07 22.78
C ALA A 387 -19.99 -12.14 23.98
N SER A 388 -19.59 -12.54 25.20
CA SER A 388 -19.77 -11.72 26.40
C SER A 388 -18.97 -10.41 26.39
N ASN A 389 -17.91 -10.33 25.60
CA ASN A 389 -17.09 -9.14 25.41
C ASN A 389 -17.40 -8.39 24.10
N GLY A 390 -18.52 -8.73 23.43
CA GLY A 390 -18.95 -8.04 22.21
C GLY A 390 -18.40 -8.64 20.91
N PHE A 391 -17.83 -9.84 20.94
CA PHE A 391 -17.34 -10.57 19.77
C PHE A 391 -18.13 -11.87 19.61
N PRO A 392 -19.29 -11.85 18.91
CA PRO A 392 -20.23 -12.97 18.89
C PRO A 392 -19.71 -14.22 18.17
N ASP A 393 -18.86 -14.05 17.14
CA ASP A 393 -18.33 -15.11 16.30
C ASP A 393 -17.07 -14.70 15.54
N GLN A 394 -16.48 -15.63 14.79
CA GLN A 394 -15.25 -15.39 14.01
C GLN A 394 -15.47 -14.43 12.83
N GLY A 395 -16.64 -14.48 12.17
CA GLY A 395 -16.97 -13.58 11.08
C GLY A 395 -17.01 -12.12 11.53
N PHE A 396 -17.63 -11.87 12.69
CA PHE A 396 -17.63 -10.54 13.30
C PHE A 396 -16.21 -10.04 13.61
N ILE A 397 -15.34 -10.89 14.17
CA ILE A 397 -13.94 -10.53 14.48
C ILE A 397 -13.19 -10.11 13.21
N LEU A 398 -13.35 -10.85 12.11
CA LEU A 398 -12.68 -10.54 10.84
C LEU A 398 -13.22 -9.27 10.16
N ILE A 399 -14.53 -9.03 10.23
CA ILE A 399 -15.18 -7.82 9.71
C ILE A 399 -14.77 -6.59 10.54
N HIS A 400 -14.55 -6.76 11.84
CA HIS A 400 -14.16 -5.71 12.77
C HIS A 400 -12.76 -5.96 13.37
N ALA A 401 -11.79 -6.33 12.52
CA ALA A 401 -10.44 -6.70 12.95
C ALA A 401 -9.75 -5.61 13.78
N ARG A 402 -9.96 -4.33 13.46
CA ARG A 402 -9.47 -3.20 14.25
C ARG A 402 -9.99 -3.20 15.69
N LEU A 403 -11.29 -3.46 15.90
CA LEU A 403 -11.87 -3.55 17.25
C LEU A 403 -11.30 -4.75 18.03
N ALA A 404 -11.08 -5.87 17.37
CA ALA A 404 -10.45 -7.03 18.00
C ALA A 404 -8.99 -6.75 18.37
N ALA A 405 -8.23 -6.06 17.52
CA ALA A 405 -6.87 -5.63 17.78
C ALA A 405 -6.77 -4.64 18.96
N ASP A 406 -7.70 -3.66 19.03
CA ASP A 406 -7.84 -2.75 20.16
C ASP A 406 -8.03 -3.52 21.47
N PHE A 407 -8.94 -4.49 21.45
CA PHE A 407 -9.32 -5.26 22.63
C PHE A 407 -8.17 -6.13 23.17
N VAL A 408 -7.39 -6.74 22.30
CA VAL A 408 -6.27 -7.60 22.72
C VAL A 408 -4.98 -6.81 23.04
N GLY A 409 -4.99 -5.49 22.89
CA GLY A 409 -3.87 -4.60 23.24
C GLY A 409 -2.70 -4.68 22.27
N ALA A 410 -2.97 -4.64 20.99
CA ALA A 410 -1.97 -4.50 19.93
C ALA A 410 -1.17 -3.19 20.07
N THR A 411 0.03 -3.13 19.52
CA THR A 411 0.84 -1.90 19.56
C THR A 411 0.44 -0.95 18.44
N PRO A 412 -0.05 0.28 18.78
CA PRO A 412 -0.38 1.28 17.77
C PRO A 412 0.88 1.84 17.10
N MET A 413 0.92 1.84 15.76
CA MET A 413 2.06 2.19 14.94
C MET A 413 1.87 3.52 14.19
N ASP A 414 2.93 4.04 13.58
CA ASP A 414 2.94 5.32 12.87
C ASP A 414 2.66 5.12 11.38
N ARG A 415 1.41 4.76 11.01
CA ARG A 415 1.00 4.42 9.65
C ARG A 415 1.82 3.25 9.11
N PRO A 416 1.44 2.00 9.43
CA PRO A 416 2.09 0.82 8.86
C PRO A 416 1.70 0.67 7.39
N GLU A 417 2.68 0.85 6.52
CA GLU A 417 2.54 0.75 5.08
C GLU A 417 2.99 -0.63 4.57
N TRP A 418 3.89 -0.65 3.59
CA TRP A 418 4.36 -1.86 2.97
C TRP A 418 5.18 -2.74 3.92
N VAL A 419 4.98 -4.05 3.77
CA VAL A 419 5.78 -5.08 4.44
C VAL A 419 6.55 -5.87 3.40
N ALA A 420 7.82 -6.18 3.67
CA ALA A 420 8.65 -7.02 2.80
C ALA A 420 9.47 -8.03 3.60
N VAL A 421 9.65 -9.23 3.04
CA VAL A 421 10.45 -10.30 3.66
C VAL A 421 11.75 -10.48 2.89
N HIS A 422 12.87 -10.42 3.59
CA HIS A 422 14.18 -10.64 2.99
C HIS A 422 14.31 -12.09 2.48
N PRO A 423 14.60 -12.30 1.18
CA PRO A 423 14.44 -13.61 0.52
C PRO A 423 15.42 -14.70 1.03
N LYS A 424 16.56 -14.30 1.62
CA LYS A 424 17.61 -15.24 2.05
C LYS A 424 17.56 -15.59 3.54
N ASN A 425 17.25 -14.62 4.42
CA ASN A 425 17.30 -14.83 5.87
C ASN A 425 15.93 -14.82 6.55
N GLY A 426 14.86 -14.40 5.84
CA GLY A 426 13.49 -14.36 6.34
C GLY A 426 13.20 -13.23 7.32
N ASP A 427 14.10 -12.26 7.49
CA ASP A 427 13.82 -11.05 8.26
C ASP A 427 12.72 -10.24 7.56
N VAL A 428 11.82 -9.69 8.34
CA VAL A 428 10.66 -8.93 7.87
C VAL A 428 10.85 -7.46 8.17
N TYR A 429 10.49 -6.61 7.24
CA TYR A 429 10.61 -5.17 7.34
C TYR A 429 9.24 -4.53 7.11
N VAL A 430 8.96 -3.44 7.81
CA VAL A 430 7.75 -2.62 7.63
C VAL A 430 8.13 -1.15 7.63
N THR A 431 7.60 -0.41 6.69
CA THR A 431 7.64 1.05 6.67
C THR A 431 6.59 1.64 7.58
N LEU A 432 6.97 2.69 8.31
CA LEU A 432 6.11 3.49 9.18
C LEU A 432 6.27 4.94 8.74
N THR A 433 5.31 5.42 7.95
CA THR A 433 5.49 6.60 7.10
C THR A 433 5.58 7.89 7.88
N ASN A 434 4.63 8.16 8.76
CA ASN A 434 4.67 9.32 9.64
C ASN A 434 3.53 9.30 10.67
N ASN A 435 3.63 10.12 11.73
CA ASN A 435 2.52 10.36 12.65
C ASN A 435 2.71 11.68 13.41
N SER A 436 2.08 12.74 12.95
CA SER A 436 2.12 14.06 13.62
C SER A 436 1.37 14.09 14.97
N ASP A 437 0.59 13.08 15.31
CA ASP A 437 -0.10 12.96 16.60
C ASP A 437 0.77 12.27 17.68
N ARG A 438 1.88 11.64 17.28
CA ARG A 438 2.78 10.92 18.21
C ARG A 438 3.42 11.88 19.22
N GLY A 439 3.35 11.54 20.51
CA GLY A 439 3.83 12.38 21.60
C GLY A 439 2.87 13.52 22.02
N ASN A 440 1.84 13.79 21.20
CA ASN A 440 0.81 14.80 21.49
C ASN A 440 -0.54 14.15 21.85
N ARG A 441 -1.21 13.57 20.88
CA ARG A 441 -2.51 12.90 21.07
C ARG A 441 -2.38 11.41 21.40
N VAL A 442 -1.30 10.81 20.96
CA VAL A 442 -0.96 9.40 21.23
C VAL A 442 0.43 9.31 21.85
N PRO A 443 0.65 8.42 22.85
CA PRO A 443 1.93 8.36 23.53
C PRO A 443 3.03 7.79 22.62
N ILE A 444 4.27 8.25 22.83
CA ILE A 444 5.45 7.56 22.30
C ILE A 444 5.56 6.17 22.92
N ASN A 445 6.13 5.23 22.18
CA ASN A 445 6.48 3.90 22.68
C ASN A 445 7.80 3.45 22.04
N ALA A 446 8.32 2.30 22.45
CA ALA A 446 9.62 1.82 21.97
C ALA A 446 9.66 1.60 20.45
N ALA A 447 8.53 1.16 19.84
CA ALA A 447 8.43 0.97 18.40
C ALA A 447 8.19 2.28 17.62
N ASN A 448 7.74 3.35 18.30
CA ASN A 448 7.47 4.68 17.74
C ASN A 448 8.04 5.74 18.68
N PRO A 449 9.38 5.94 18.70
CA PRO A 449 10.06 6.70 19.75
C PRO A 449 10.08 8.21 19.52
N ARG A 450 9.72 8.68 18.32
CA ARG A 450 9.86 10.09 17.93
C ARG A 450 8.55 10.85 18.16
N GLU A 451 8.63 11.95 18.90
CA GLU A 451 7.53 12.92 18.95
C GLU A 451 7.33 13.58 17.58
N LEU A 452 6.07 13.87 17.23
CA LEU A 452 5.72 14.48 15.95
C LEU A 452 6.48 13.80 14.80
N ASN A 453 6.36 12.46 14.72
CA ASN A 453 7.15 11.68 13.76
C ASN A 453 6.78 12.04 12.31
N LEU A 454 7.34 13.14 11.80
CA LEU A 454 7.09 13.65 10.45
C LEU A 454 7.89 12.88 9.38
N MET A 455 9.01 12.28 9.77
CA MET A 455 9.95 11.66 8.85
C MET A 455 9.76 10.15 8.69
N GLY A 456 9.07 9.52 9.65
CA GLY A 456 8.89 8.06 9.62
C GLY A 456 10.12 7.24 9.96
N HIS A 457 10.00 5.93 9.82
CA HIS A 457 11.07 4.97 10.10
C HIS A 457 10.74 3.59 9.51
N ILE A 458 11.73 2.69 9.52
CA ILE A 458 11.55 1.30 9.13
C ILE A 458 11.89 0.41 10.33
N ILE A 459 10.99 -0.50 10.69
CA ILE A 459 11.24 -1.56 11.67
C ILE A 459 11.64 -2.84 10.93
N ARG A 460 12.54 -3.61 11.56
CA ARG A 460 12.88 -4.97 11.15
C ARG A 460 12.62 -5.93 12.28
N TRP A 461 12.13 -7.14 11.96
CA TRP A 461 12.07 -8.22 12.94
C TRP A 461 12.50 -9.56 12.35
N THR A 462 12.97 -10.42 13.24
CA THR A 462 13.28 -11.82 12.94
C THR A 462 12.30 -12.70 13.71
N GLU A 463 11.56 -13.52 13.01
CA GLU A 463 10.66 -14.51 13.61
C GLU A 463 11.44 -15.53 14.44
N SER A 464 10.90 -15.94 15.59
CA SER A 464 11.53 -16.96 16.43
C SER A 464 11.77 -18.24 15.63
N ARG A 465 12.91 -18.88 15.88
CA ARG A 465 13.36 -20.06 15.12
C ARG A 465 13.50 -19.84 13.61
N LYS A 466 13.49 -18.59 13.15
CA LYS A 466 13.46 -18.23 11.72
C LYS A 466 12.32 -18.93 10.98
N ASP A 467 11.16 -18.98 11.56
CA ASP A 467 9.95 -19.61 11.00
C ASP A 467 8.82 -18.59 10.97
N ALA A 468 8.36 -18.25 9.78
CA ALA A 468 7.31 -17.26 9.56
C ALA A 468 6.00 -17.56 10.32
N ALA A 469 5.74 -18.83 10.67
CA ALA A 469 4.59 -19.22 11.48
C ALA A 469 4.80 -19.11 13.00
N SER A 470 5.96 -18.64 13.48
CA SER A 470 6.21 -18.42 14.90
C SER A 470 5.27 -17.37 15.49
N LEU A 471 4.96 -17.51 16.79
CA LEU A 471 4.08 -16.56 17.49
C LEU A 471 4.85 -15.48 18.28
N THR A 472 6.18 -15.50 18.19
CA THR A 472 7.07 -14.51 18.82
C THR A 472 8.18 -14.12 17.87
N PHE A 473 8.70 -12.91 18.04
CA PHE A 473 9.77 -12.36 17.21
C PHE A 473 10.69 -11.46 18.04
N LYS A 474 11.88 -11.14 17.49
CA LYS A 474 12.75 -10.09 17.97
C LYS A 474 12.78 -8.95 16.97
N TRP A 475 12.67 -7.71 17.42
CA TRP A 475 12.59 -6.55 16.56
C TRP A 475 13.56 -5.44 16.96
N GLU A 476 13.84 -4.58 16.02
CA GLU A 476 14.60 -3.34 16.21
C GLU A 476 14.11 -2.27 15.22
N ILE A 477 14.41 -1.02 15.49
CA ILE A 477 14.33 0.04 14.48
C ILE A 477 15.50 -0.15 13.52
N PHE A 478 15.20 -0.44 12.26
CA PHE A 478 16.21 -0.64 11.22
C PHE A 478 16.85 0.69 10.83
N VAL A 479 16.01 1.72 10.63
CA VAL A 479 16.43 3.09 10.33
C VAL A 479 15.37 4.08 10.79
N LEU A 480 15.79 5.18 11.41
CA LEU A 480 14.99 6.39 11.58
C LEU A 480 15.22 7.26 10.34
N ALA A 481 14.16 7.51 9.56
CA ALA A 481 14.23 8.40 8.42
C ALA A 481 14.43 9.86 8.86
N GLY A 482 14.92 10.70 7.97
CA GLY A 482 15.25 12.10 8.24
C GLY A 482 16.70 12.44 7.94
N ASP A 483 17.00 13.72 7.77
CA ASP A 483 18.34 14.21 7.52
C ASP A 483 19.20 14.08 8.80
N PRO A 484 20.31 13.32 8.82
CA PRO A 484 21.19 13.24 9.99
C PRO A 484 21.79 14.58 10.39
N ALA A 485 21.85 15.55 9.48
CA ALA A 485 22.40 16.89 9.71
C ALA A 485 21.30 17.94 10.06
N ALA A 486 20.04 17.55 10.18
CA ALA A 486 18.96 18.48 10.52
C ALA A 486 19.22 19.16 11.88
N GLY A 487 18.99 20.47 11.94
CA GLY A 487 19.15 21.25 13.19
C GLY A 487 18.10 20.91 14.26
N ASP A 488 16.89 20.50 13.84
CA ASP A 488 15.84 20.02 14.74
C ASP A 488 16.00 18.52 14.99
N THR A 489 16.20 18.12 16.23
CA THR A 489 16.37 16.71 16.62
C THR A 489 15.15 15.83 16.29
N LYS A 490 13.96 16.40 16.17
CA LYS A 490 12.74 15.69 15.75
C LYS A 490 12.77 15.28 14.27
N LEU A 491 13.57 15.97 13.46
CA LEU A 491 13.77 15.70 12.03
C LEU A 491 15.04 14.89 11.75
N GLN A 492 15.92 14.74 12.74
CA GLN A 492 17.15 13.97 12.57
C GLN A 492 16.86 12.50 12.42
N GLY A 493 17.41 11.91 11.36
CA GLY A 493 17.47 10.47 11.14
C GLY A 493 18.82 9.87 11.48
N ASN A 494 18.94 8.55 11.29
CA ASN A 494 20.23 7.84 11.34
C ASN A 494 20.55 7.15 10.02
N VAL A 495 20.00 7.66 8.93
CA VAL A 495 20.23 7.15 7.57
C VAL A 495 21.71 7.24 7.21
N ARG A 496 22.26 6.16 6.70
CA ARG A 496 23.63 6.11 6.15
C ARG A 496 23.54 6.25 4.64
N GLY A 497 24.20 7.24 4.06
CA GLY A 497 24.12 7.59 2.65
C GLY A 497 23.07 8.67 2.39
N ASP A 498 22.21 8.47 1.41
CA ASP A 498 21.19 9.45 1.02
C ASP A 498 19.97 9.38 1.93
N TRP A 499 19.67 10.48 2.63
CA TRP A 499 18.53 10.55 3.53
C TRP A 499 17.20 10.64 2.79
N PHE A 500 16.13 10.23 3.46
CA PHE A 500 14.74 10.26 3.02
C PHE A 500 13.81 10.51 4.21
N GLY A 501 12.55 10.78 3.90
CA GLY A 501 11.44 10.83 4.86
C GLY A 501 10.20 10.22 4.25
N SER A 502 9.20 9.94 5.08
CA SER A 502 7.94 9.29 4.70
C SER A 502 8.17 8.03 3.84
N PRO A 503 8.89 7.02 4.38
CA PRO A 503 9.05 5.74 3.70
C PRO A 503 7.69 5.04 3.59
N ASP A 504 7.39 4.58 2.37
CA ASP A 504 6.15 3.93 2.03
C ASP A 504 6.43 2.60 1.33
N GLY A 505 6.55 2.58 -0.02
CA GLY A 505 6.87 1.37 -0.77
C GLY A 505 8.13 0.67 -0.27
N LEU A 506 8.04 -0.66 -0.10
CA LEU A 506 9.14 -1.50 0.41
C LEU A 506 9.14 -2.86 -0.28
N TRP A 507 10.27 -3.20 -0.91
CA TRP A 507 10.35 -4.44 -1.67
C TRP A 507 11.77 -5.02 -1.68
N PHE A 508 11.90 -6.33 -1.64
CA PHE A 508 13.17 -7.03 -1.82
C PHE A 508 13.26 -7.69 -3.18
N ASP A 509 14.35 -7.43 -3.90
CA ASP A 509 14.68 -8.32 -5.00
C ASP A 509 15.23 -9.67 -4.50
N LYS A 510 15.23 -10.68 -5.35
CA LYS A 510 15.67 -12.03 -4.97
C LYS A 510 17.17 -12.10 -4.60
N ARG A 511 17.96 -11.07 -4.92
CA ARG A 511 19.38 -10.94 -4.52
C ARG A 511 19.50 -10.47 -3.06
N GLY A 512 18.44 -9.88 -2.49
CA GLY A 512 18.37 -9.35 -1.15
C GLY A 512 18.69 -7.85 -1.05
N LEU A 513 18.65 -7.14 -2.17
CA LEU A 513 18.69 -5.69 -2.19
C LEU A 513 17.32 -5.15 -1.83
N LEU A 514 17.28 -4.23 -0.87
CA LEU A 514 16.05 -3.57 -0.44
C LEU A 514 15.80 -2.33 -1.30
N TRP A 515 14.59 -2.20 -1.81
CA TRP A 515 14.10 -1.02 -2.49
C TRP A 515 13.06 -0.35 -1.60
N THR A 516 13.20 0.95 -1.36
CA THR A 516 12.23 1.74 -0.63
C THR A 516 11.84 2.98 -1.42
N GLN A 517 10.59 3.37 -1.33
CA GLN A 517 9.98 4.48 -2.03
C GLN A 517 9.41 5.46 -1.01
N THR A 518 9.15 6.69 -1.42
CA THR A 518 8.63 7.71 -0.51
C THR A 518 7.29 8.25 -1.02
N ASP A 519 6.39 8.49 -0.07
CA ASP A 519 5.18 9.30 -0.24
C ASP A 519 5.22 10.50 0.72
N VAL A 520 5.90 11.54 0.29
CA VAL A 520 5.83 12.84 0.95
C VAL A 520 4.74 13.66 0.27
N SER A 521 3.73 14.04 1.03
CA SER A 521 2.61 14.83 0.50
C SER A 521 3.06 16.08 -0.26
N THR A 522 2.42 16.35 -1.39
CA THR A 522 2.61 17.56 -2.22
C THR A 522 2.45 18.85 -1.41
N SER A 523 1.62 18.84 -0.36
CA SER A 523 1.46 19.99 0.52
C SER A 523 2.70 20.33 1.33
N THR A 524 3.63 19.38 1.53
CA THR A 524 4.83 19.50 2.37
C THR A 524 6.15 19.41 1.59
N LEU A 525 6.17 18.82 0.40
CA LEU A 525 7.35 18.79 -0.48
C LEU A 525 7.91 20.19 -0.72
N GLY A 526 9.23 20.35 -0.57
CA GLY A 526 9.93 21.63 -0.70
C GLY A 526 9.65 22.64 0.40
N LYS A 527 9.00 22.24 1.52
CA LYS A 527 8.61 23.12 2.62
C LYS A 527 8.96 22.52 3.98
N ASN A 528 9.18 23.38 4.98
CA ASN A 528 9.35 23.00 6.38
C ASN A 528 10.34 21.82 6.57
N ALA A 529 9.88 20.72 7.12
CA ALA A 529 10.66 19.51 7.35
C ALA A 529 11.26 18.91 6.07
N TYR A 530 10.65 19.18 4.94
CA TYR A 530 11.04 18.68 3.61
C TYR A 530 11.57 19.77 2.66
N ALA A 531 12.07 20.91 3.21
CA ALA A 531 12.56 22.04 2.40
C ALA A 531 13.62 21.66 1.35
N ASN A 532 14.43 20.63 1.66
CA ASN A 532 15.48 20.12 0.79
C ASN A 532 15.06 18.90 -0.07
N MET A 533 13.80 18.50 -0.03
CA MET A 533 13.24 17.40 -0.83
C MET A 533 12.05 17.92 -1.64
N THR A 534 12.26 18.13 -2.92
CA THR A 534 11.27 18.77 -3.80
C THR A 534 10.36 17.76 -4.51
N ASN A 535 10.82 16.52 -4.68
CA ASN A 535 10.10 15.44 -5.35
C ASN A 535 10.29 14.13 -4.58
N ASN A 536 9.33 13.24 -4.68
CA ASN A 536 9.44 11.89 -4.12
C ASN A 536 10.49 11.05 -4.85
N CYS A 537 11.06 10.09 -4.13
CA CYS A 537 12.26 9.36 -4.53
C CYS A 537 12.13 7.85 -4.30
N MET A 538 13.00 7.10 -4.96
CA MET A 538 13.23 5.68 -4.71
C MET A 538 14.70 5.44 -4.36
N PHE A 539 14.96 4.53 -3.43
CA PHE A 539 16.28 4.20 -2.91
C PHE A 539 16.55 2.71 -3.02
N ALA A 540 17.81 2.37 -3.33
CA ALA A 540 18.34 1.03 -3.08
C ALA A 540 19.02 1.03 -1.71
N ALA A 541 18.83 -0.01 -0.92
CA ALA A 541 19.47 -0.17 0.38
C ALA A 541 20.09 -1.55 0.54
N ASP A 542 21.27 -1.58 1.17
CA ASP A 542 21.89 -2.84 1.61
C ASP A 542 21.51 -3.11 3.07
N PRO A 543 20.73 -4.15 3.36
CA PRO A 543 20.35 -4.48 4.73
C PRO A 543 21.49 -4.77 5.69
N ALA A 544 22.65 -5.20 5.18
CA ALA A 544 23.82 -5.54 6.00
C ALA A 544 24.58 -4.32 6.47
N THR A 545 24.81 -3.34 5.58
CA THR A 545 25.52 -2.09 5.89
C THR A 545 24.60 -0.97 6.32
N ARG A 546 23.29 -1.09 6.04
CA ARG A 546 22.25 -0.05 6.20
C ARG A 546 22.57 1.21 5.38
N GLU A 547 23.32 1.07 4.29
CA GLU A 547 23.59 2.15 3.33
C GLU A 547 22.40 2.29 2.39
N PHE A 548 21.90 3.52 2.24
CA PHE A 548 20.85 3.90 1.28
C PHE A 548 21.44 4.75 0.18
N ARG A 549 21.07 4.46 -1.06
CA ARG A 549 21.51 5.22 -2.23
C ARG A 549 20.31 5.56 -3.10
N ARG A 550 20.15 6.86 -3.41
CA ARG A 550 19.03 7.35 -4.21
C ARG A 550 19.17 6.90 -5.64
N PHE A 551 18.20 6.13 -6.09
CA PHE A 551 18.15 5.53 -7.41
C PHE A 551 17.28 6.30 -8.39
N LEU A 552 16.15 6.87 -7.93
CA LEU A 552 15.19 7.55 -8.78
C LEU A 552 14.63 8.78 -8.07
N ILE A 553 14.41 9.85 -8.83
CA ILE A 553 13.58 11.01 -8.45
C ILE A 553 12.44 11.08 -9.45
N GLY A 554 11.20 11.24 -8.96
CA GLY A 554 10.01 11.35 -9.78
C GLY A 554 9.74 12.78 -10.29
N PRO A 555 8.76 12.94 -11.17
CA PRO A 555 8.25 14.26 -11.58
C PRO A 555 7.59 15.00 -10.41
N LYS A 556 7.20 16.24 -10.62
CA LYS A 556 6.57 17.08 -9.60
C LYS A 556 5.23 16.53 -9.14
N GLY A 557 5.03 16.54 -7.83
CA GLY A 557 3.76 16.17 -7.20
C GLY A 557 3.36 14.71 -7.38
N CYS A 558 4.31 13.82 -7.69
CA CYS A 558 4.04 12.38 -7.72
C CYS A 558 4.46 11.69 -6.43
N GLU A 559 3.87 10.57 -6.17
CA GLU A 559 4.41 9.49 -5.34
C GLU A 559 5.20 8.51 -6.23
N ILE A 560 6.18 7.83 -5.65
CA ILE A 560 6.88 6.69 -6.28
C ILE A 560 6.43 5.43 -5.57
N THR A 561 5.78 4.54 -6.29
CA THR A 561 5.19 3.33 -5.73
C THR A 561 5.33 2.14 -6.67
N GLY A 562 5.01 0.95 -6.18
CA GLY A 562 5.08 -0.29 -6.93
C GLY A 562 6.45 -0.55 -7.54
N VAL A 563 6.97 -1.74 -7.40
CA VAL A 563 8.23 -2.13 -8.02
C VAL A 563 8.26 -3.63 -8.29
N ASP A 564 8.74 -4.02 -9.47
CA ASP A 564 9.11 -5.39 -9.78
C ASP A 564 10.24 -5.44 -10.82
N LEU A 565 10.90 -6.57 -10.93
CA LEU A 565 12.02 -6.82 -11.83
C LEU A 565 11.75 -8.02 -12.73
N THR A 566 12.19 -7.93 -13.97
CA THR A 566 12.25 -9.12 -14.83
C THR A 566 13.13 -10.21 -14.20
N PRO A 567 12.90 -11.51 -14.49
CA PRO A 567 13.65 -12.62 -13.88
C PRO A 567 15.17 -12.56 -14.13
N ASP A 568 15.60 -11.89 -15.19
CA ASP A 568 17.01 -11.66 -15.54
C ASP A 568 17.60 -10.38 -14.88
N TYR A 569 16.80 -9.67 -14.07
CA TYR A 569 17.12 -8.40 -13.40
C TYR A 569 17.53 -7.25 -14.34
N LYS A 570 17.25 -7.34 -15.64
CA LYS A 570 17.67 -6.33 -16.62
C LYS A 570 16.69 -5.21 -16.84
N THR A 571 15.45 -5.41 -16.45
CA THR A 571 14.42 -4.37 -16.47
C THR A 571 13.74 -4.29 -15.12
N MET A 572 13.59 -3.07 -14.61
CA MET A 572 12.78 -2.73 -13.45
C MET A 572 11.54 -2.00 -13.91
N PHE A 573 10.39 -2.35 -13.34
CA PHE A 573 9.14 -1.60 -13.48
C PHE A 573 8.89 -0.83 -12.21
N VAL A 574 8.48 0.44 -12.34
CA VAL A 574 8.14 1.33 -11.22
C VAL A 574 6.90 2.13 -11.63
N ASN A 575 6.05 2.45 -10.69
CA ASN A 575 4.89 3.29 -10.91
C ASN A 575 5.14 4.72 -10.43
N ILE A 576 4.70 5.66 -11.24
CA ILE A 576 4.65 7.09 -10.96
C ILE A 576 3.18 7.40 -10.72
N GLN A 577 2.79 7.49 -9.45
CA GLN A 577 1.41 7.76 -9.06
C GLN A 577 1.16 9.29 -9.05
N HIS A 578 -0.02 9.71 -9.38
CA HIS A 578 -0.57 11.07 -9.31
C HIS A 578 0.40 12.24 -9.61
N PRO A 579 1.19 12.24 -10.73
CA PRO A 579 2.04 13.38 -11.05
C PRO A 579 1.17 14.63 -11.14
N GLY A 580 1.67 15.74 -10.57
CA GLY A 580 0.93 17.00 -10.53
C GLY A 580 -0.20 17.03 -9.49
N GLU A 581 -0.19 16.17 -8.48
CA GLU A 581 -1.18 16.18 -7.42
C GLU A 581 -1.35 17.57 -6.82
N SER A 582 -2.62 17.99 -6.68
CA SER A 582 -2.98 19.29 -6.11
C SER A 582 -3.02 19.22 -4.58
N PRO A 583 -2.41 20.21 -3.87
CA PRO A 583 -2.59 20.34 -2.43
C PRO A 583 -4.04 20.58 -1.98
N SER A 584 -4.94 20.90 -2.91
CA SER A 584 -6.36 21.22 -2.68
C SER A 584 -7.29 20.07 -3.10
N GLU A 585 -7.03 18.85 -2.72
CA GLU A 585 -7.87 17.64 -2.90
C GLU A 585 -8.11 17.25 -4.37
N ARG A 586 -8.35 18.20 -5.26
CA ARG A 586 -8.60 17.96 -6.70
C ARG A 586 -7.87 19.00 -7.54
N ALA A 587 -7.37 18.59 -8.68
CA ALA A 587 -6.78 19.49 -9.65
C ALA A 587 -7.82 20.50 -10.18
N ASP A 588 -7.37 21.72 -10.48
CA ASP A 588 -8.19 22.71 -11.15
C ASP A 588 -8.44 22.27 -12.62
N PRO A 589 -9.68 21.96 -13.02
CA PRO A 589 -9.97 21.50 -14.38
C PRO A 589 -9.73 22.57 -15.46
N GLN A 590 -9.56 23.84 -15.08
CA GLN A 590 -9.21 24.94 -15.98
C GLN A 590 -7.68 25.12 -16.13
N ASN A 591 -6.89 24.54 -15.21
CA ASN A 591 -5.43 24.62 -15.21
C ASN A 591 -4.80 23.29 -14.79
N THR A 592 -5.10 22.25 -15.54
CA THR A 592 -4.74 20.86 -15.23
C THR A 592 -3.24 20.57 -15.19
N THR A 593 -2.41 21.43 -15.82
CA THR A 593 -0.94 21.31 -15.86
C THR A 593 -0.24 22.29 -14.93
N ALA A 594 -0.94 22.87 -13.96
CA ALA A 594 -0.38 23.87 -13.04
C ALA A 594 0.88 23.40 -12.29
N ILE A 595 1.00 22.10 -11.99
CA ILE A 595 2.09 21.52 -11.21
C ILE A 595 2.98 20.66 -12.09
N SER A 596 2.40 19.80 -12.93
CA SER A 596 3.11 18.87 -13.81
C SER A 596 2.40 18.72 -15.15
N SER A 597 3.17 18.41 -16.18
CA SER A 597 2.67 17.98 -17.50
C SER A 597 3.22 16.61 -17.90
N TRP A 598 3.84 15.91 -16.97
CA TRP A 598 4.41 14.59 -17.19
C TRP A 598 3.32 13.50 -17.43
N PRO A 599 3.53 12.50 -18.29
CA PRO A 599 4.73 12.20 -19.07
C PRO A 599 4.75 12.83 -20.47
N ASP A 600 3.67 13.43 -20.93
CA ASP A 600 3.42 13.75 -22.34
C ASP A 600 3.75 15.18 -22.72
N ALA A 601 4.17 16.00 -21.76
CA ALA A 601 4.46 17.42 -21.96
C ALA A 601 3.29 18.15 -22.66
N ASP A 602 3.52 18.72 -23.84
CA ASP A 602 2.53 19.54 -24.54
C ASP A 602 1.44 18.73 -25.29
N HIS A 603 1.60 17.41 -25.44
CA HIS A 603 0.67 16.57 -26.20
C HIS A 603 -0.64 16.30 -25.45
N PHE A 604 -0.56 16.06 -24.14
CA PHE A 604 -1.71 15.93 -23.27
C PHE A 604 -1.79 17.13 -22.33
N LYS A 605 -2.94 17.74 -22.26
CA LYS A 605 -3.18 18.88 -21.36
C LYS A 605 -3.50 18.44 -19.93
N ARG A 606 -2.89 17.33 -19.47
CA ARG A 606 -3.09 16.73 -18.15
C ARG A 606 -1.89 15.88 -17.76
N PRO A 607 -1.45 15.89 -16.50
CA PRO A 607 -0.51 14.89 -16.00
C PRO A 607 -1.22 13.51 -15.95
N ARG A 608 -0.46 12.44 -16.21
CA ARG A 608 -0.98 11.08 -16.21
C ARG A 608 -0.08 10.16 -15.39
N SER A 609 -0.66 9.46 -14.41
CA SER A 609 0.03 8.35 -13.73
C SER A 609 0.48 7.31 -14.75
N ALA A 610 1.61 6.67 -14.53
CA ALA A 610 2.14 5.70 -15.47
C ALA A 610 3.06 4.67 -14.81
N THR A 611 3.10 3.47 -15.41
CA THR A 611 4.17 2.52 -15.21
C THR A 611 5.34 2.88 -16.13
N ILE A 612 6.54 2.94 -15.58
CA ILE A 612 7.79 3.09 -16.34
C ILE A 612 8.62 1.82 -16.29
N SER A 613 9.37 1.55 -17.35
CA SER A 613 10.44 0.56 -17.36
C SER A 613 11.80 1.25 -17.29
N ILE A 614 12.72 0.67 -16.51
CA ILE A 614 14.11 1.18 -16.33
C ILE A 614 15.07 0.07 -16.71
N TRP A 615 16.10 0.39 -17.49
CA TRP A 615 17.17 -0.55 -17.89
C TRP A 615 18.52 0.13 -17.98
N ARG A 616 19.60 -0.65 -18.07
CA ARG A 616 20.97 -0.13 -18.22
C ARG A 616 21.41 -0.16 -19.67
N ASP A 617 22.17 0.86 -20.11
CA ASP A 617 22.80 0.93 -21.43
C ASP A 617 23.76 -0.23 -21.70
N ASP A 618 24.45 -0.69 -20.66
CA ASP A 618 25.44 -1.80 -20.75
C ASP A 618 24.80 -3.19 -20.66
N GLY A 619 23.46 -3.27 -20.52
CA GLY A 619 22.68 -4.51 -20.45
C GLY A 619 22.91 -5.35 -19.19
N LYS A 620 23.58 -4.82 -18.17
CA LYS A 620 23.76 -5.49 -16.87
C LYS A 620 22.50 -5.41 -16.00
N ALA A 621 22.52 -6.11 -14.89
CA ALA A 621 21.43 -6.11 -13.93
C ALA A 621 21.27 -4.75 -13.26
N ILE A 622 20.02 -4.37 -12.96
CA ILE A 622 19.66 -3.15 -12.22
C ILE A 622 20.23 -3.22 -10.80
N GLY A 623 20.81 -2.10 -10.33
CA GLY A 623 21.33 -1.97 -8.96
C GLY A 623 22.65 -2.70 -8.71
N SER A 624 23.26 -3.31 -9.74
CA SER A 624 24.56 -4.00 -9.63
C SER A 624 25.70 -3.11 -10.06
#